data_3ac8af53983943de3fd36fbc54ed7da1
#
_entry.id   3ac8af53983943de3fd36fbc54ed7da1
#
_cell.length_a   1.000
_cell.length_b   1.000
_cell.length_c   1.000
_cell.angle_alpha   90.00
_cell.angle_beta   90.00
_cell.angle_gamma   90.00
#
_symmetry.space_group_name_H-M   'P 1'
#
loop_
_entity.id
_entity.type
_entity.pdbx_description
1 polymer ?
#
loop_
_entity_poly.entity_id
_entity_poly.type
_entity_poly.pdbx_seq_one_letter_code
_entity_poly.pdbx_strand_id
1 'polypeptide(L)'
;MTTFIDRRAARVLLVDDVGRILLLHGSDPGRAGFDYWFTPGGGLEPGESMAAAAVRELAEETGLRLAPDELGEPVWREVTEFPFDGRWYRQEQEFFLARVPSWTPDTAGFDEIERMSIDALRWWTPAELTGTTERIYPAELAAVLGSAVDGLAVDGGPAVDGGPVVDGRAVAAGGGEAC
;
A
#
# COMPACT_ATOMS: atom_id res chain seq x y z
N MET A 1 28.17 -1.13 1.95
CA MET A 1 27.04 -1.81 2.62
C MET A 1 25.81 -0.92 2.44
N THR A 2 24.72 -1.46 1.94
CA THR A 2 23.45 -0.74 1.85
C THR A 2 22.85 -0.63 3.26
N THR A 3 22.53 0.57 3.70
CA THR A 3 21.85 0.79 4.99
C THR A 3 20.36 0.83 4.73
N PHE A 4 19.59 -0.02 5.40
CA PHE A 4 18.15 -0.05 5.30
C PHE A 4 17.50 0.75 6.43
N ILE A 5 16.39 1.41 6.10
CA ILE A 5 15.46 1.96 7.06
C ILE A 5 14.36 0.91 7.24
N ASP A 6 14.30 0.32 8.44
CA ASP A 6 13.27 -0.66 8.76
C ASP A 6 11.94 0.08 9.04
N ARG A 7 10.85 -0.42 8.45
CA ARG A 7 9.50 0.12 8.67
C ARG A 7 8.44 -0.98 8.61
N ARG A 8 7.26 -0.67 9.14
CA ARG A 8 6.07 -1.52 9.04
C ARG A 8 4.97 -0.75 8.32
N ALA A 9 4.19 -1.45 7.51
CA ALA A 9 3.10 -0.87 6.75
C ALA A 9 1.88 -1.80 6.73
N ALA A 10 0.70 -1.21 6.64
CA ALA A 10 -0.55 -1.93 6.45
C ALA A 10 -1.15 -1.55 5.09
N ARG A 11 -1.65 -2.55 4.36
CA ARG A 11 -2.20 -2.43 3.02
C ARG A 11 -3.62 -2.98 2.94
N VAL A 12 -4.43 -2.46 2.06
CA VAL A 12 -5.81 -2.93 1.87
C VAL A 12 -6.02 -3.37 0.43
N LEU A 13 -6.41 -4.64 0.27
CA LEU A 13 -7.01 -5.15 -0.96
C LEU A 13 -8.47 -4.69 -0.98
N LEU A 14 -8.72 -3.53 -1.55
CA LEU A 14 -10.04 -2.92 -1.58
C LEU A 14 -10.79 -3.38 -2.83
N VAL A 15 -11.75 -4.28 -2.65
CA VAL A 15 -12.45 -4.98 -3.74
C VAL A 15 -13.91 -4.55 -3.77
N ASP A 16 -14.42 -4.19 -4.94
CA ASP A 16 -15.81 -3.81 -5.11
C ASP A 16 -16.73 -5.03 -5.34
N ASP A 17 -18.03 -4.77 -5.43
CA ASP A 17 -19.09 -5.77 -5.59
C ASP A 17 -19.10 -6.45 -6.97
N VAL A 18 -18.31 -5.94 -7.94
CA VAL A 18 -18.11 -6.58 -9.25
C VAL A 18 -16.72 -7.22 -9.38
N GLY A 19 -15.95 -7.28 -8.29
CA GLY A 19 -14.66 -7.96 -8.21
C GLY A 19 -13.46 -7.18 -8.74
N ARG A 20 -13.56 -5.85 -8.86
CA ARG A 20 -12.42 -4.98 -9.20
C ARG A 20 -11.68 -4.57 -7.94
N ILE A 21 -10.38 -4.38 -8.04
CA ILE A 21 -9.55 -3.82 -6.97
C ILE A 21 -9.21 -2.36 -7.25
N LEU A 22 -9.24 -1.53 -6.21
CA LEU A 22 -8.78 -0.15 -6.29
C LEU A 22 -7.26 -0.09 -6.12
N LEU A 23 -6.58 0.57 -7.06
CA LEU A 23 -5.17 0.91 -6.96
C LEU A 23 -4.96 2.40 -7.11
N LEU A 24 -3.91 2.89 -6.46
CA LEU A 24 -3.37 4.24 -6.59
C LEU A 24 -2.21 4.22 -7.57
N HIS A 25 -2.07 5.27 -8.38
CA HIS A 25 -0.93 5.48 -9.26
C HIS A 25 0.00 6.50 -8.64
N GLY A 26 1.27 6.16 -8.55
CA GLY A 26 2.27 7.04 -7.98
C GLY A 26 3.61 6.94 -8.67
N SER A 27 4.53 7.79 -8.24
CA SER A 27 5.89 7.87 -8.77
C SER A 27 6.92 8.00 -7.66
N ASP A 28 8.15 7.57 -7.95
CA ASP A 28 9.29 7.77 -7.04
C ASP A 28 9.96 9.12 -7.33
N PRO A 29 9.92 10.09 -6.40
CA PRO A 29 10.55 11.39 -6.60
C PRO A 29 12.06 11.30 -6.86
N GLY A 30 12.73 10.27 -6.33
CA GLY A 30 14.15 10.02 -6.55
C GLY A 30 14.50 9.36 -7.90
N ARG A 31 13.48 8.96 -8.70
CA ARG A 31 13.67 8.21 -9.96
C ARG A 31 12.72 8.70 -11.04
N ALA A 32 13.13 9.69 -11.80
CA ALA A 32 12.31 10.25 -12.87
C ALA A 32 11.79 9.16 -13.85
N GLY A 33 10.47 9.16 -14.12
CA GLY A 33 9.82 8.19 -15.00
C GLY A 33 9.66 6.79 -14.40
N PHE A 34 9.79 6.66 -13.09
CA PHE A 34 9.50 5.42 -12.38
C PHE A 34 8.11 5.50 -11.74
N ASP A 35 7.08 5.14 -12.51
CA ASP A 35 5.69 5.16 -12.12
C ASP A 35 5.18 3.75 -11.85
N TYR A 36 4.21 3.60 -10.95
CA TYR A 36 3.68 2.30 -10.54
C TYR A 36 2.30 2.43 -9.91
N TRP A 37 1.56 1.31 -9.94
CA TRP A 37 0.29 1.16 -9.24
C TRP A 37 0.50 0.37 -7.95
N PHE A 38 -0.22 0.72 -6.90
CA PHE A 38 -0.11 0.06 -5.60
C PHE A 38 -1.45 0.08 -4.85
N THR A 39 -1.56 -0.79 -3.85
CA THR A 39 -2.75 -0.89 -3.00
C THR A 39 -2.81 0.26 -1.99
N PRO A 40 -4.00 0.75 -1.63
CA PRO A 40 -4.17 1.71 -0.53
C PRO A 40 -3.50 1.24 0.76
N GLY A 41 -2.99 2.19 1.53
CA GLY A 41 -2.35 1.94 2.83
C GLY A 41 -0.97 2.54 2.94
N GLY A 42 -0.43 2.54 4.15
CA GLY A 42 0.85 3.19 4.46
C GLY A 42 1.48 2.74 5.76
N GLY A 43 2.38 3.55 6.27
CA GLY A 43 3.17 3.25 7.46
C GLY A 43 2.38 3.35 8.76
N LEU A 44 2.83 2.59 9.78
CA LEU A 44 2.25 2.65 11.11
C LEU A 44 2.72 3.91 11.86
N GLU A 45 1.81 4.51 12.60
CA GLU A 45 2.14 5.50 13.62
C GLU A 45 2.59 4.84 14.93
N PRO A 46 3.30 5.57 15.80
CA PRO A 46 3.71 5.06 17.10
C PRO A 46 2.52 4.55 17.93
N GLY A 47 2.57 3.27 18.31
CA GLY A 47 1.51 2.62 19.10
C GLY A 47 0.29 2.15 18.31
N GLU A 48 0.29 2.32 17.00
CA GLU A 48 -0.79 1.87 16.12
C GLU A 48 -0.70 0.37 15.82
N SER A 49 -1.85 -0.29 15.70
CA SER A 49 -1.90 -1.66 15.16
C SER A 49 -1.93 -1.64 13.63
N MET A 50 -1.60 -2.78 12.99
CA MET A 50 -1.70 -2.90 11.52
C MET A 50 -3.12 -2.59 11.02
N ALA A 51 -4.15 -3.14 11.65
CA ALA A 51 -5.54 -2.86 11.26
C ALA A 51 -5.93 -1.38 11.45
N ALA A 52 -5.46 -0.72 12.53
CA ALA A 52 -5.70 0.70 12.73
C ALA A 52 -5.02 1.56 11.66
N ALA A 53 -3.76 1.27 11.33
CA ALA A 53 -3.06 1.93 10.22
C ALA A 53 -3.81 1.74 8.90
N ALA A 54 -4.23 0.51 8.59
CA ALA A 54 -4.95 0.20 7.37
C ALA A 54 -6.23 1.04 7.20
N VAL A 55 -7.07 1.16 8.25
CA VAL A 55 -8.32 1.93 8.16
C VAL A 55 -8.09 3.44 8.16
N ARG A 56 -7.04 3.93 8.84
CA ARG A 56 -6.66 5.35 8.82
C ARG A 56 -6.22 5.76 7.42
N GLU A 57 -5.25 5.04 6.85
CA GLU A 57 -4.74 5.28 5.49
C GLU A 57 -5.85 5.18 4.45
N LEU A 58 -6.71 4.16 4.56
CA LEU A 58 -7.85 3.99 3.66
C LEU A 58 -8.79 5.20 3.70
N ALA A 59 -9.05 5.76 4.90
CA ALA A 59 -9.88 6.94 5.06
C ALA A 59 -9.20 8.20 4.48
N GLU A 60 -7.90 8.35 4.64
CA GLU A 60 -7.11 9.47 4.12
C GLU A 60 -7.04 9.42 2.58
N GLU A 61 -6.72 8.26 2.02
CA GLU A 61 -6.49 8.08 0.59
C GLU A 61 -7.78 7.95 -0.26
N THR A 62 -8.87 7.45 0.32
CA THR A 62 -10.09 7.11 -0.46
C THR A 62 -11.38 7.70 0.09
N GLY A 63 -11.36 8.27 1.29
CA GLY A 63 -12.55 8.73 2.01
C GLY A 63 -13.37 7.59 2.65
N LEU A 64 -13.02 6.32 2.42
CA LEU A 64 -13.74 5.18 3.00
C LEU A 64 -13.39 5.01 4.48
N ARG A 65 -14.40 5.02 5.34
CA ARG A 65 -14.24 4.84 6.78
C ARG A 65 -14.74 3.47 7.20
N LEU A 66 -13.84 2.67 7.76
CA LEU A 66 -14.10 1.37 8.37
C LEU A 66 -13.60 1.38 9.81
N ALA A 67 -14.14 0.49 10.65
CA ALA A 67 -13.54 0.18 11.93
C ALA A 67 -12.47 -0.92 11.77
N PRO A 68 -11.40 -0.95 12.59
CA PRO A 68 -10.33 -1.95 12.47
C PRO A 68 -10.81 -3.40 12.55
N ASP A 69 -11.86 -3.68 13.30
CA ASP A 69 -12.47 -5.01 13.45
C ASP A 69 -13.27 -5.46 12.21
N GLU A 70 -13.62 -4.55 11.30
CA GLU A 70 -14.26 -4.88 10.03
C GLU A 70 -13.27 -5.46 8.99
N LEU A 71 -11.96 -5.28 9.18
CA LEU A 71 -10.94 -5.83 8.28
C LEU A 71 -10.63 -7.32 8.54
N GLY A 72 -10.90 -7.81 9.74
CA GLY A 72 -10.53 -9.17 10.15
C GLY A 72 -9.02 -9.39 10.22
N GLU A 73 -8.59 -10.64 9.98
CA GLU A 73 -7.17 -11.00 9.95
C GLU A 73 -6.54 -10.62 8.59
N PRO A 74 -5.22 -10.32 8.56
CA PRO A 74 -4.54 -10.08 7.31
C PRO A 74 -4.53 -11.35 6.44
N VAL A 75 -4.81 -11.17 5.16
CA VAL A 75 -4.88 -12.26 4.18
C VAL A 75 -3.53 -12.59 3.56
N TRP A 76 -2.57 -11.68 3.67
CA TRP A 76 -1.20 -11.88 3.18
C TRP A 76 -0.19 -11.04 3.96
N ARG A 77 1.07 -11.51 4.01
CA ARG A 77 2.20 -10.83 4.64
C ARG A 77 3.44 -10.98 3.78
N GLU A 78 4.25 -9.93 3.73
CA GLU A 78 5.56 -9.99 3.06
C GLU A 78 6.57 -9.06 3.75
N VAL A 79 7.85 -9.32 3.48
CA VAL A 79 8.94 -8.38 3.74
C VAL A 79 9.55 -8.01 2.40
N THR A 80 9.59 -6.73 2.09
CA THR A 80 10.10 -6.22 0.83
C THR A 80 11.22 -5.20 1.05
N GLU A 81 12.20 -5.15 0.14
CA GLU A 81 13.29 -4.19 0.15
C GLU A 81 13.25 -3.36 -1.13
N PHE A 82 13.23 -2.04 -1.00
CA PHE A 82 13.11 -1.14 -2.15
C PHE A 82 13.79 0.21 -1.91
N PRO A 83 14.27 0.87 -2.97
CA PRO A 83 14.68 2.26 -2.92
C PRO A 83 13.47 3.18 -3.10
N PHE A 84 13.42 4.27 -2.33
CA PHE A 84 12.48 5.35 -2.52
C PHE A 84 13.13 6.66 -2.10
N ASP A 85 13.02 7.70 -2.93
CA ASP A 85 13.63 9.01 -2.72
C ASP A 85 15.12 8.94 -2.30
N GLY A 86 15.88 8.07 -2.98
CA GLY A 86 17.32 7.89 -2.75
C GLY A 86 17.70 7.13 -1.47
N ARG A 87 16.73 6.58 -0.74
CA ARG A 87 16.94 5.82 0.50
C ARG A 87 16.50 4.37 0.28
N TRP A 88 17.10 3.43 1.02
CA TRP A 88 16.70 2.02 0.99
C TRP A 88 15.83 1.70 2.20
N TYR A 89 14.72 1.04 1.93
CA TYR A 89 13.77 0.60 2.94
C TYR A 89 13.70 -0.93 2.97
N ARG A 90 13.56 -1.47 4.17
CA ARG A 90 13.09 -2.85 4.40
C ARG A 90 11.76 -2.74 5.10
N GLN A 91 10.70 -3.17 4.44
CA GLN A 91 9.35 -3.00 4.91
C GLN A 91 8.68 -4.35 5.16
N GLU A 92 8.25 -4.56 6.41
CA GLU A 92 7.31 -5.60 6.76
C GLU A 92 5.89 -5.08 6.54
N GLN A 93 5.07 -5.77 5.75
CA GLN A 93 3.72 -5.31 5.46
C GLN A 93 2.68 -6.43 5.55
N GLU A 94 1.49 -6.05 6.03
CA GLU A 94 0.33 -6.91 6.12
C GLU A 94 -0.77 -6.37 5.22
N PHE A 95 -1.44 -7.28 4.49
CA PHE A 95 -2.53 -6.97 3.59
C PHE A 95 -3.85 -7.47 4.16
N PHE A 96 -4.82 -6.58 4.22
CA PHE A 96 -6.19 -6.84 4.65
C PHE A 96 -7.13 -6.82 3.45
N LEU A 97 -8.19 -7.64 3.48
CA LEU A 97 -9.22 -7.62 2.45
C LEU A 97 -10.42 -6.80 2.94
N ALA A 98 -10.80 -5.79 2.18
CA ALA A 98 -12.05 -5.05 2.39
C ALA A 98 -12.94 -5.18 1.15
N ARG A 99 -14.22 -5.48 1.36
CA ARG A 99 -15.23 -5.56 0.30
C ARG A 99 -16.22 -4.42 0.44
N VAL A 100 -16.48 -3.74 -0.65
CA VAL A 100 -17.31 -2.53 -0.66
C VAL A 100 -18.23 -2.51 -1.89
N PRO A 101 -19.35 -1.80 -1.83
CA PRO A 101 -20.09 -1.45 -3.05
C PRO A 101 -19.22 -0.59 -3.96
N SER A 102 -19.45 -0.61 -5.27
CA SER A 102 -18.79 0.28 -6.20
C SER A 102 -19.13 1.75 -5.90
N TRP A 103 -18.09 2.60 -5.73
CA TRP A 103 -18.24 4.06 -5.57
C TRP A 103 -17.07 4.81 -6.20
N THR A 104 -17.12 6.13 -6.20
CA THR A 104 -16.00 6.98 -6.59
C THR A 104 -15.23 7.38 -5.33
N PRO A 105 -13.93 7.04 -5.21
CA PRO A 105 -13.09 7.46 -4.09
C PRO A 105 -13.00 8.98 -3.95
N ASP A 106 -12.93 9.46 -2.70
CA ASP A 106 -12.72 10.86 -2.36
C ASP A 106 -11.28 11.04 -1.86
N THR A 107 -10.48 11.80 -2.57
CA THR A 107 -9.07 12.09 -2.26
C THR A 107 -8.86 13.38 -1.48
N ALA A 108 -9.92 13.97 -0.93
CA ALA A 108 -9.82 15.21 -0.15
C ALA A 108 -8.94 15.07 1.09
N GLY A 109 -8.76 13.83 1.58
CA GLY A 109 -7.90 13.49 2.73
C GLY A 109 -6.40 13.44 2.44
N PHE A 110 -5.98 13.50 1.17
CA PHE A 110 -4.56 13.47 0.81
C PHE A 110 -3.75 14.57 1.51
N ASP A 111 -2.60 14.19 2.05
CA ASP A 111 -1.62 15.16 2.53
C ASP A 111 -0.88 15.86 1.36
N GLU A 112 0.08 16.74 1.68
CA GLU A 112 0.81 17.50 0.67
C GLU A 112 1.71 16.60 -0.19
N ILE A 113 2.31 15.57 0.39
CA ILE A 113 3.22 14.65 -0.31
C ILE A 113 2.43 13.70 -1.20
N GLU A 114 1.31 13.17 -0.71
CA GLU A 114 0.40 12.32 -1.49
C GLU A 114 -0.16 13.06 -2.70
N ARG A 115 -0.58 14.33 -2.54
CA ARG A 115 -1.02 15.17 -3.66
C ARG A 115 0.05 15.41 -4.72
N MET A 116 1.33 15.36 -4.36
CA MET A 116 2.44 15.51 -5.31
C MET A 116 2.86 14.20 -5.95
N SER A 117 2.62 13.07 -5.30
CA SER A 117 3.15 11.77 -5.69
C SER A 117 2.10 10.79 -6.18
N ILE A 118 0.81 11.00 -5.86
CA ILE A 118 -0.32 10.19 -6.33
C ILE A 118 -1.12 11.01 -7.33
N ASP A 119 -1.19 10.56 -8.56
CA ASP A 119 -1.83 11.30 -9.66
C ASP A 119 -3.10 10.66 -10.20
N ALA A 120 -3.37 9.38 -9.85
CA ALA A 120 -4.59 8.69 -10.26
C ALA A 120 -5.01 7.58 -9.27
N LEU A 121 -6.33 7.33 -9.24
CA LEU A 121 -6.94 6.16 -8.65
C LEU A 121 -7.74 5.44 -9.73
N ARG A 122 -7.64 4.11 -9.78
CA ARG A 122 -8.35 3.30 -10.77
C ARG A 122 -8.79 1.97 -10.20
N TRP A 123 -10.00 1.56 -10.57
CA TRP A 123 -10.51 0.22 -10.37
C TRP A 123 -10.01 -0.70 -11.48
N TRP A 124 -9.34 -1.78 -11.09
CA TRP A 124 -8.76 -2.77 -11.99
C TRP A 124 -9.50 -4.09 -11.90
N THR A 125 -9.85 -4.67 -13.04
CA THR A 125 -10.33 -6.05 -13.10
C THR A 125 -9.16 -7.04 -12.96
N PRO A 126 -9.39 -8.28 -12.50
CA PRO A 126 -8.35 -9.32 -12.47
C PRO A 126 -7.70 -9.56 -13.83
N ALA A 127 -8.47 -9.46 -14.92
CA ALA A 127 -7.97 -9.61 -16.29
C ALA A 127 -7.01 -8.46 -16.68
N GLU A 128 -7.31 -7.23 -16.31
CA GLU A 128 -6.41 -6.08 -16.54
C GLU A 128 -5.12 -6.25 -15.73
N LEU A 129 -5.18 -6.70 -14.46
CA LEU A 129 -3.99 -6.94 -13.64
C LEU A 129 -3.03 -7.95 -14.28
N THR A 130 -3.56 -9.01 -14.88
CA THR A 130 -2.73 -10.05 -15.53
C THR A 130 -2.26 -9.66 -16.92
N GLY A 131 -2.97 -8.77 -17.61
CA GLY A 131 -2.68 -8.37 -18.99
C GLY A 131 -1.87 -7.08 -19.14
N THR A 132 -1.67 -6.31 -18.06
CA THR A 132 -0.96 -5.03 -18.13
C THR A 132 0.56 -5.21 -18.22
N THR A 133 1.21 -4.22 -18.84
CA THR A 133 2.67 -4.03 -18.80
C THR A 133 3.10 -2.94 -17.82
N GLU A 134 2.13 -2.29 -17.17
CA GLU A 134 2.41 -1.30 -16.13
C GLU A 134 2.95 -1.98 -14.87
N ARG A 135 3.79 -1.27 -14.11
CA ARG A 135 4.29 -1.79 -12.83
C ARG A 135 3.19 -1.77 -11.80
N ILE A 136 2.95 -2.91 -11.18
CA ILE A 136 2.00 -3.07 -10.09
C ILE A 136 2.73 -3.65 -8.89
N TYR A 137 2.45 -3.12 -7.70
CA TYR A 137 3.00 -3.60 -6.45
C TYR A 137 1.89 -3.96 -5.45
N PRO A 138 2.03 -5.10 -4.80
CA PRO A 138 3.07 -6.12 -4.98
C PRO A 138 2.99 -6.78 -6.36
N ALA A 139 4.10 -7.32 -6.85
CA ALA A 139 4.15 -7.98 -8.17
C ALA A 139 3.21 -9.19 -8.25
N GLU A 140 2.97 -9.84 -7.12
CA GLU A 140 2.09 -11.00 -6.95
C GLU A 140 0.62 -10.63 -6.76
N LEU A 141 0.24 -9.36 -6.89
CA LEU A 141 -1.10 -8.86 -6.53
C LEU A 141 -2.24 -9.67 -7.14
N ALA A 142 -2.13 -10.05 -8.41
CA ALA A 142 -3.18 -10.83 -9.09
C ALA A 142 -3.39 -12.22 -8.43
N ALA A 143 -2.32 -12.89 -8.03
CA ALA A 143 -2.38 -14.19 -7.35
C ALA A 143 -2.89 -14.05 -5.92
N VAL A 144 -2.40 -13.05 -5.18
CA VAL A 144 -2.86 -12.74 -3.81
C VAL A 144 -4.33 -12.40 -3.80
N LEU A 145 -4.79 -11.57 -4.74
CA LEU A 145 -6.19 -11.20 -4.87
C LEU A 145 -7.07 -12.43 -5.14
N GLY A 146 -6.67 -13.31 -6.08
CA GLY A 146 -7.39 -14.54 -6.36
C GLY A 146 -7.56 -15.40 -5.11
N SER A 147 -6.47 -15.67 -4.40
CA SER A 147 -6.49 -16.48 -3.17
C SER A 147 -7.31 -15.82 -2.05
N ALA A 148 -7.18 -14.51 -1.86
CA ALA A 148 -7.93 -13.78 -0.84
C ALA A 148 -9.44 -13.76 -1.11
N VAL A 149 -9.84 -13.64 -2.38
CA VAL A 149 -11.24 -13.66 -2.78
C VAL A 149 -11.85 -15.06 -2.60
N ASP A 150 -11.07 -16.11 -2.85
CA ASP A 150 -11.47 -17.51 -2.66
C ASP A 150 -11.42 -17.96 -1.18
N GLY A 151 -11.01 -17.09 -0.26
CA GLY A 151 -10.93 -17.38 1.17
C GLY A 151 -9.72 -18.24 1.58
N LEU A 152 -8.70 -18.33 0.74
CA LEU A 152 -7.45 -19.03 1.03
C LEU A 152 -6.43 -18.02 1.60
N ALA A 153 -5.89 -18.29 2.80
CA ALA A 153 -4.76 -17.54 3.32
C ALA A 153 -3.51 -17.83 2.48
N VAL A 154 -2.74 -16.78 2.15
CA VAL A 154 -1.49 -16.92 1.40
C VAL A 154 -0.33 -16.58 2.31
N ASP A 155 0.53 -17.57 2.60
CA ASP A 155 1.80 -17.32 3.28
C ASP A 155 2.77 -16.60 2.31
N GLY A 156 3.33 -15.49 2.77
CA GLY A 156 4.27 -14.70 1.98
C GLY A 156 5.53 -15.50 1.62
N GLY A 157 5.86 -15.54 0.33
CA GLY A 157 7.16 -16.02 -0.14
C GLY A 157 8.31 -15.06 0.22
N PRO A 158 9.57 -15.44 -0.03
CA PRO A 158 10.71 -14.57 0.20
C PRO A 158 10.62 -13.30 -0.65
N ALA A 159 11.09 -12.20 -0.09
CA ALA A 159 11.08 -10.88 -0.72
C ALA A 159 11.64 -10.93 -2.16
N VAL A 160 10.80 -10.63 -3.12
CA VAL A 160 11.20 -10.29 -4.47
C VAL A 160 11.20 -8.77 -4.59
N ASP A 161 11.97 -8.23 -5.52
CA ASP A 161 12.22 -6.80 -5.73
C ASP A 161 10.92 -5.97 -5.64
N GLY A 162 10.59 -5.54 -4.42
CA GLY A 162 9.36 -4.84 -4.10
C GLY A 162 9.45 -3.37 -4.51
N GLY A 163 8.35 -2.86 -5.06
CA GLY A 163 8.25 -1.46 -5.42
C GLY A 163 8.15 -0.51 -4.24
N PRO A 164 8.43 0.75 -4.48
CA PRO A 164 8.31 1.79 -3.46
C PRO A 164 6.86 1.98 -3.01
N VAL A 165 6.73 2.36 -1.77
CA VAL A 165 5.47 2.76 -1.16
C VAL A 165 5.51 4.26 -0.95
N VAL A 166 4.50 4.96 -1.42
CA VAL A 166 4.30 6.36 -1.06
C VAL A 166 3.54 6.37 0.26
N ASP A 167 4.16 6.91 1.30
CA ASP A 167 3.43 7.35 2.47
C ASP A 167 3.97 8.75 2.82
N GLY A 168 3.07 9.66 3.02
CA GLY A 168 3.33 11.08 3.26
C GLY A 168 4.10 11.40 4.53
N ARG A 169 4.55 10.41 5.30
CA ARG A 169 5.26 10.65 6.55
C ARG A 169 6.72 10.26 6.46
N ALA A 170 7.54 11.19 6.03
CA ALA A 170 8.94 11.18 6.41
C ALA A 170 9.00 11.32 7.94
N VAL A 171 9.38 10.26 8.65
CA VAL A 171 9.74 10.38 10.07
C VAL A 171 10.88 11.38 10.13
N ALA A 172 10.61 12.57 10.69
CA ALA A 172 11.64 13.54 10.98
C ALA A 172 12.65 12.84 11.90
N ALA A 173 13.86 12.65 11.41
CA ALA A 173 14.97 12.23 12.23
C ALA A 173 15.15 13.32 13.29
N GLY A 174 14.78 13.01 14.54
CA GLY A 174 15.03 13.87 15.68
C GLY A 174 16.52 14.11 15.81
N GLY A 175 16.97 15.26 15.37
CA GLY A 175 18.30 15.77 15.67
C GLY A 175 18.36 16.07 17.16
N GLY A 176 18.87 15.12 17.94
CA GLY A 176 19.34 15.39 19.29
C GLY A 176 20.66 16.13 19.19
N GLU A 177 20.66 17.44 19.22
CA GLU A 177 21.84 18.19 19.62
C GLU A 177 21.98 18.02 21.13
N ALA A 178 23.00 17.26 21.52
CA ALA A 178 23.54 17.36 22.85
C ALA A 178 24.58 18.46 22.87
N CYS A 179 24.34 19.42 23.72
CA CYS A 179 25.31 20.43 24.12
C CYS A 179 26.35 19.83 25.05
#